data_ca029ae807e6bb21b3edee69b8f8f8e6
#
_entry.id   ca029ae807e6bb21b3edee69b8f8f8e6
#
_cell.length_a   1.000
_cell.length_b   1.000
_cell.length_c   1.000
_cell.angle_alpha   90.00
_cell.angle_beta   90.00
_cell.angle_gamma   90.00
#
_symmetry.space_group_name_H-M   'P 1'
#
loop_
_entity.id
_entity.type
_entity.pdbx_description
1 polymer ?
#
loop_
_entity_poly.entity_id
_entity_poly.type
_entity_poly.pdbx_seq_one_letter_code
_entity_poly.pdbx_strand_id
1 'polypeptide(L)'
;MRLERDSYELSELAQRWRLSDAEIRYLVSNGKLQLSVRLIGKATTVFALEHAQNGEPFWVPVEETMFTGLADLALHDAFGLVREGEVSVTDFWLPDNRRVTLHDDHGLRLAYVDLLVRRAHAEALDMELLGFDAGPLTSFDFRLFTYDETEFAFTAPQVRALEFMLARTRDGVPDQHFLDIIDAVGSASQRLSSLFSRKPLWSRLLKKTAGRRGWYHLDPDFVIWLIANS
;
A
#
# COMPACT_ATOMS: atom_id res chain seq x y z
N MET A 1 -4.20 27.79 1.74
CA MET A 1 -4.38 26.70 2.71
C MET A 1 -5.07 25.58 1.95
N ARG A 2 -4.39 24.45 1.66
CA ARG A 2 -5.04 23.26 1.08
C ARG A 2 -5.75 22.55 2.24
N LEU A 3 -7.07 22.41 2.15
CA LEU A 3 -7.81 21.53 3.07
C LEU A 3 -7.33 20.10 2.82
N GLU A 4 -6.64 19.53 3.79
CA GLU A 4 -6.28 18.11 3.73
C GLU A 4 -7.53 17.28 4.04
N ARG A 5 -7.93 16.45 3.09
CA ARG A 5 -9.02 15.50 3.29
C ARG A 5 -8.52 14.33 4.14
N ASP A 6 -9.34 13.85 5.06
CA ASP A 6 -9.06 12.68 5.90
C ASP A 6 -9.46 11.35 5.22
N SER A 7 -10.26 11.44 4.16
CA SER A 7 -10.79 10.31 3.40
C SER A 7 -11.14 10.68 1.96
N TYR A 8 -11.32 9.67 1.13
CA TYR A 8 -11.77 9.75 -0.26
C TYR A 8 -13.04 8.91 -0.43
N GLU A 9 -13.91 9.31 -1.35
CA GLU A 9 -15.01 8.46 -1.78
C GLU A 9 -14.48 7.25 -2.58
N LEU A 10 -15.09 6.09 -2.39
CA LEU A 10 -14.67 4.88 -3.09
C LEU A 10 -14.79 5.04 -4.61
N SER A 11 -15.82 5.72 -5.08
CA SER A 11 -16.03 6.05 -6.49
C SER A 11 -14.90 6.91 -7.08
N GLU A 12 -14.42 7.92 -6.31
CA GLU A 12 -13.30 8.78 -6.70
C GLU A 12 -12.01 7.96 -6.85
N LEU A 13 -11.76 7.07 -5.90
CA LEU A 13 -10.58 6.19 -5.94
C LEU A 13 -10.64 5.15 -7.05
N ALA A 14 -11.82 4.57 -7.32
CA ALA A 14 -12.01 3.66 -8.44
C ALA A 14 -11.62 4.30 -9.78
N GLN A 15 -12.04 5.55 -9.99
CA GLN A 15 -11.64 6.33 -11.17
C GLN A 15 -10.14 6.65 -11.19
N ARG A 16 -9.59 7.07 -10.05
CA ARG A 16 -8.16 7.40 -9.91
C ARG A 16 -7.27 6.19 -10.19
N TRP A 17 -7.65 5.02 -9.69
CA TRP A 17 -6.92 3.77 -9.88
C TRP A 17 -7.27 3.06 -11.19
N ARG A 18 -8.26 3.57 -11.94
CA ARG A 18 -8.77 2.95 -13.18
C ARG A 18 -9.23 1.51 -12.97
N LEU A 19 -9.77 1.22 -11.79
CA LEU A 19 -10.27 -0.08 -11.43
C LEU A 19 -11.75 -0.20 -11.76
N SER A 20 -12.13 -1.37 -12.26
CA SER A 20 -13.53 -1.77 -12.41
C SER A 20 -14.15 -2.12 -11.05
N ASP A 21 -15.47 -2.14 -10.97
CA ASP A 21 -16.19 -2.59 -9.77
C ASP A 21 -15.80 -4.01 -9.35
N ALA A 22 -15.48 -4.90 -10.30
CA ALA A 22 -15.03 -6.25 -10.01
C ALA A 22 -13.67 -6.28 -9.31
N GLU A 23 -12.74 -5.42 -9.73
CA GLU A 23 -11.42 -5.29 -9.11
C GLU A 23 -11.51 -4.64 -7.72
N ILE A 24 -12.36 -3.62 -7.54
CA ILE A 24 -12.65 -3.05 -6.21
C ILE A 24 -13.21 -4.15 -5.28
N ARG A 25 -14.20 -4.91 -5.74
CA ARG A 25 -14.75 -6.04 -4.96
C ARG A 25 -13.67 -7.07 -4.60
N TYR A 26 -12.78 -7.38 -5.53
CA TYR A 26 -11.67 -8.28 -5.28
C TYR A 26 -10.73 -7.73 -4.18
N LEU A 27 -10.36 -6.45 -4.23
CA LEU A 27 -9.51 -5.82 -3.21
C LEU A 27 -10.16 -5.84 -1.83
N VAL A 28 -11.45 -5.50 -1.74
CA VAL A 28 -12.21 -5.55 -0.48
C VAL A 28 -12.31 -6.98 0.05
N SER A 29 -12.70 -7.94 -0.80
CA SER A 29 -12.90 -9.34 -0.41
C SER A 29 -11.61 -10.02 0.08
N ASN A 30 -10.45 -9.54 -0.37
CA ASN A 30 -9.14 -10.04 0.05
C ASN A 30 -8.51 -9.21 1.18
N GLY A 31 -9.24 -8.26 1.77
CA GLY A 31 -8.76 -7.42 2.86
C GLY A 31 -7.64 -6.43 2.45
N LYS A 32 -7.44 -6.24 1.14
CA LYS A 32 -6.44 -5.30 0.62
C LYS A 32 -6.93 -3.85 0.65
N LEU A 33 -8.24 -3.64 0.59
CA LEU A 33 -8.88 -2.33 0.67
C LEU A 33 -9.78 -2.28 1.90
N GLN A 34 -9.39 -1.49 2.90
CA GLN A 34 -10.18 -1.23 4.08
C GLN A 34 -11.22 -0.16 3.79
N LEU A 35 -12.48 -0.49 3.99
CA LEU A 35 -13.59 0.44 3.84
C LEU A 35 -13.93 1.12 5.15
N SER A 36 -14.31 2.38 5.07
CA SER A 36 -14.70 3.22 6.20
C SER A 36 -16.02 3.93 5.90
N VAL A 37 -16.67 4.39 6.95
CA VAL A 37 -17.86 5.26 6.86
C VAL A 37 -17.70 6.45 7.80
N ARG A 38 -18.42 7.54 7.52
CA ARG A 38 -18.48 8.69 8.40
C ARG A 38 -19.72 8.59 9.30
N LEU A 39 -19.49 8.37 10.58
CA LEU A 39 -20.52 8.46 11.59
C LEU A 39 -20.65 9.92 12.04
N ILE A 40 -21.87 10.42 12.17
CA ILE A 40 -22.14 11.80 12.60
C ILE A 40 -23.15 11.77 13.73
N GLY A 41 -22.73 12.20 14.92
CA GLY A 41 -23.58 12.34 16.11
C GLY A 41 -24.32 11.03 16.46
N LYS A 42 -23.65 9.89 16.38
CA LYS A 42 -24.24 8.60 16.73
C LYS A 42 -23.96 8.25 18.20
N ALA A 43 -25.01 7.89 18.95
CA ALA A 43 -24.86 7.38 20.31
C ALA A 43 -24.15 6.02 20.25
N THR A 44 -23.03 5.91 20.95
CA THR A 44 -22.12 4.76 20.85
C THR A 44 -21.48 4.43 22.19
N THR A 45 -21.08 3.15 22.33
CA THR A 45 -20.08 2.73 23.33
C THR A 45 -18.75 2.46 22.61
N VAL A 46 -17.69 3.04 23.11
CA VAL A 46 -16.32 2.78 22.67
C VAL A 46 -15.71 1.70 23.55
N PHE A 47 -15.10 0.69 22.93
CA PHE A 47 -14.42 -0.41 23.62
C PHE A 47 -12.92 -0.38 23.30
N ALA A 48 -12.12 -0.69 24.31
CA ALA A 48 -10.70 -0.99 24.15
C ALA A 48 -10.44 -2.49 24.23
N LEU A 49 -9.44 -2.97 23.50
CA LEU A 49 -8.98 -4.35 23.58
C LEU A 49 -8.00 -4.48 24.74
N GLU A 50 -8.32 -5.32 25.71
CA GLU A 50 -7.47 -5.68 26.83
C GLU A 50 -7.11 -7.18 26.78
N HIS A 51 -6.10 -7.58 27.55
CA HIS A 51 -5.69 -8.96 27.65
C HIS A 51 -5.78 -9.45 29.10
N ALA A 52 -6.45 -10.56 29.31
CA ALA A 52 -6.48 -11.24 30.60
C ALA A 52 -5.08 -11.77 31.01
N GLN A 53 -4.92 -12.18 32.26
CA GLN A 53 -3.65 -12.71 32.75
C GLN A 53 -3.16 -13.96 31.99
N ASN A 54 -4.07 -14.71 31.38
CA ASN A 54 -3.78 -15.86 30.51
C ASN A 54 -3.46 -15.45 29.05
N GLY A 55 -3.45 -14.14 28.74
CA GLY A 55 -3.18 -13.60 27.40
C GLY A 55 -4.40 -13.58 26.46
N GLU A 56 -5.58 -14.02 26.91
CA GLU A 56 -6.78 -13.97 26.07
C GLU A 56 -7.29 -12.53 25.88
N PRO A 57 -7.59 -12.10 24.65
CA PRO A 57 -8.11 -10.76 24.40
C PRO A 57 -9.60 -10.66 24.77
N PHE A 58 -10.00 -9.53 25.34
CA PHE A 58 -11.40 -9.21 25.62
C PHE A 58 -11.66 -7.72 25.47
N TRP A 59 -12.93 -7.36 25.20
CA TRP A 59 -13.33 -5.98 24.96
C TRP A 59 -13.90 -5.35 26.24
N VAL A 60 -13.36 -4.20 26.63
CA VAL A 60 -13.80 -3.43 27.81
C VAL A 60 -14.44 -2.14 27.34
N PRO A 61 -15.67 -1.82 27.79
CA PRO A 61 -16.27 -0.52 27.53
C PRO A 61 -15.46 0.57 28.24
N VAL A 62 -15.01 1.58 27.50
CA VAL A 62 -14.20 2.68 28.06
C VAL A 62 -14.91 4.02 28.02
N GLU A 63 -15.88 4.22 27.13
CA GLU A 63 -16.57 5.47 26.97
C GLU A 63 -17.94 5.29 26.32
N GLU A 64 -18.94 6.01 26.80
CA GLU A 64 -20.22 6.24 26.12
C GLU A 64 -20.24 7.66 25.58
N THR A 65 -20.44 7.85 24.28
CA THR A 65 -20.31 9.15 23.65
C THR A 65 -21.18 9.32 22.41
N MET A 66 -21.37 10.57 22.00
CA MET A 66 -21.90 10.90 20.69
C MET A 66 -20.75 10.94 19.67
N PHE A 67 -20.51 9.81 19.01
CA PHE A 67 -19.37 9.68 18.11
C PHE A 67 -19.57 10.44 16.81
N THR A 68 -18.54 11.20 16.42
CA THR A 68 -18.45 11.84 15.10
C THR A 68 -17.04 11.63 14.55
N GLY A 69 -16.93 10.92 13.44
CA GLY A 69 -15.64 10.62 12.83
C GLY A 69 -15.70 9.50 11.79
N LEU A 70 -14.55 9.14 11.27
CA LEU A 70 -14.39 7.97 10.41
C LEU A 70 -14.26 6.72 11.25
N ALA A 71 -15.00 5.69 10.87
CA ALA A 71 -14.95 4.37 11.49
C ALA A 71 -14.88 3.29 10.38
N ASP A 72 -14.10 2.25 10.62
CA ASP A 72 -13.79 1.24 9.62
C ASP A 72 -14.76 0.06 9.75
N LEU A 73 -15.16 -0.49 8.62
CA LEU A 73 -16.00 -1.69 8.56
C LEU A 73 -15.16 -2.94 8.88
N ALA A 74 -15.74 -3.89 9.57
CA ALA A 74 -15.18 -5.22 9.65
C ALA A 74 -15.16 -5.87 8.25
N LEU A 75 -14.21 -6.78 8.01
CA LEU A 75 -14.06 -7.42 6.70
C LEU A 75 -15.32 -8.14 6.23
N HIS A 76 -16.05 -8.79 7.15
CA HIS A 76 -17.27 -9.51 6.82
C HIS A 76 -18.43 -8.57 6.41
N ASP A 77 -18.53 -7.38 7.05
CA ASP A 77 -19.53 -6.37 6.69
C ASP A 77 -19.19 -5.72 5.34
N ALA A 78 -17.92 -5.40 5.13
CA ALA A 78 -17.43 -4.89 3.87
C ALA A 78 -17.68 -5.89 2.73
N PHE A 79 -17.46 -7.19 2.97
CA PHE A 79 -17.75 -8.26 2.02
C PHE A 79 -19.26 -8.38 1.75
N GLY A 80 -20.09 -8.37 2.80
CA GLY A 80 -21.55 -8.39 2.67
C GLY A 80 -22.04 -7.23 1.80
N LEU A 81 -21.54 -6.04 2.05
CA LEU A 81 -21.92 -4.84 1.33
C LEU A 81 -21.53 -4.86 -0.16
N VAL A 82 -20.31 -5.30 -0.49
CA VAL A 82 -19.91 -5.39 -1.92
C VAL A 82 -20.61 -6.52 -2.67
N ARG A 83 -21.11 -7.53 -1.95
CA ARG A 83 -21.85 -8.64 -2.51
C ARG A 83 -23.34 -8.33 -2.67
N GLU A 84 -23.95 -7.74 -1.67
CA GLU A 84 -25.42 -7.58 -1.56
C GLU A 84 -25.87 -6.15 -1.91
N GLY A 85 -24.93 -5.21 -1.94
CA GLY A 85 -25.18 -3.81 -2.25
C GLY A 85 -25.56 -2.96 -1.04
N GLU A 86 -26.04 -3.59 0.05
CA GLU A 86 -26.35 -2.94 1.32
C GLU A 86 -26.12 -3.88 2.50
N VAL A 87 -25.86 -3.31 3.67
CA VAL A 87 -25.67 -4.04 4.93
C VAL A 87 -26.10 -3.18 6.11
N SER A 88 -26.59 -3.80 7.21
CA SER A 88 -26.78 -3.10 8.49
C SER A 88 -25.64 -3.44 9.43
N VAL A 89 -24.95 -2.44 9.96
CA VAL A 89 -23.75 -2.57 10.78
C VAL A 89 -23.95 -1.89 12.12
N THR A 90 -23.63 -2.58 13.20
CA THR A 90 -23.65 -2.04 14.58
C THR A 90 -22.25 -1.74 15.10
N ASP A 91 -21.26 -2.49 14.65
CA ASP A 91 -19.89 -2.45 15.15
C ASP A 91 -18.92 -1.92 14.11
N PHE A 92 -18.09 -0.98 14.52
CA PHE A 92 -17.09 -0.34 13.67
C PHE A 92 -15.73 -0.35 14.37
N TRP A 93 -14.67 -0.20 13.63
CA TRP A 93 -13.29 -0.23 14.11
C TRP A 93 -12.62 1.13 14.00
N LEU A 94 -11.74 1.43 14.94
CA LEU A 94 -10.88 2.61 14.94
C LEU A 94 -9.43 2.19 14.72
N PRO A 95 -8.57 3.08 14.19
CA PRO A 95 -7.17 2.75 13.86
C PRO A 95 -6.31 2.26 15.03
N ASP A 96 -6.71 2.59 16.26
CA ASP A 96 -5.96 2.28 17.49
C ASP A 96 -6.47 1.00 18.19
N ASN A 97 -6.99 0.06 17.41
CA ASN A 97 -7.58 -1.19 17.91
C ASN A 97 -8.72 -0.98 18.91
N ARG A 98 -9.46 0.09 18.77
CA ARG A 98 -10.73 0.29 19.48
C ARG A 98 -11.91 -0.10 18.61
N ARG A 99 -13.00 -0.47 19.24
CA ARG A 99 -14.28 -0.75 18.59
C ARG A 99 -15.33 0.25 19.05
N VAL A 100 -16.17 0.69 18.11
CA VAL A 100 -17.32 1.54 18.36
C VAL A 100 -18.58 0.75 18.06
N THR A 101 -19.45 0.59 19.06
CA THR A 101 -20.74 -0.09 18.90
C THR A 101 -21.86 0.94 18.99
N LEU A 102 -22.78 0.94 18.03
CA LEU A 102 -23.97 1.80 18.05
C LEU A 102 -24.96 1.33 19.13
N HIS A 103 -25.66 2.29 19.77
CA HIS A 103 -26.77 1.98 20.68
C HIS A 103 -28.07 1.60 19.94
N ASP A 104 -28.10 1.79 18.61
CA ASP A 104 -29.23 1.41 17.77
C ASP A 104 -29.14 -0.07 17.42
N ASP A 105 -30.03 -0.90 17.96
CA ASP A 105 -30.08 -2.35 17.74
C ASP A 105 -30.33 -2.74 16.27
N HIS A 106 -30.88 -1.82 15.46
CA HIS A 106 -31.07 -2.04 14.03
C HIS A 106 -29.80 -1.75 13.20
N GLY A 107 -28.81 -1.13 13.82
CA GLY A 107 -27.57 -0.74 13.18
C GLY A 107 -27.75 0.41 12.18
N LEU A 108 -26.64 0.78 11.57
CA LEU A 108 -26.61 1.74 10.48
C LEU A 108 -26.71 1.00 9.15
N ARG A 109 -27.78 1.27 8.39
CA ARG A 109 -27.90 0.75 7.04
C ARG A 109 -26.96 1.52 6.12
N LEU A 110 -26.07 0.81 5.47
CA LEU A 110 -25.05 1.32 4.57
C LEU A 110 -25.28 0.83 3.15
N ALA A 111 -25.02 1.71 2.20
CA ALA A 111 -24.99 1.39 0.78
C ALA A 111 -23.59 1.69 0.21
N TYR A 112 -23.32 1.22 -0.99
CA TYR A 112 -22.02 1.39 -1.65
C TYR A 112 -21.60 2.88 -1.79
N VAL A 113 -22.58 3.78 -1.95
CA VAL A 113 -22.35 5.22 -2.06
C VAL A 113 -21.85 5.87 -0.75
N ASP A 114 -22.11 5.24 0.39
CA ASP A 114 -21.71 5.76 1.71
C ASP A 114 -20.24 5.44 2.06
N LEU A 115 -19.58 4.65 1.18
CA LEU A 115 -18.26 4.13 1.45
C LEU A 115 -17.16 5.14 1.19
N LEU A 116 -16.27 5.20 2.16
CA LEU A 116 -15.07 6.00 2.15
C LEU A 116 -13.84 5.09 2.31
N VAL A 117 -12.71 5.62 1.92
CA VAL A 117 -11.40 5.03 2.23
C VAL A 117 -10.58 6.08 2.97
N ARG A 118 -9.99 5.71 4.10
CA ARG A 118 -9.10 6.62 4.82
C ARG A 118 -7.95 7.04 3.92
N ARG A 119 -7.54 8.29 4.03
CA ARG A 119 -6.42 8.83 3.28
C ARG A 119 -5.16 7.96 3.40
N ALA A 120 -4.79 7.57 4.61
CA ALA A 120 -3.61 6.74 4.83
C ALA A 120 -3.67 5.39 4.09
N HIS A 121 -4.86 4.76 4.02
CA HIS A 121 -5.07 3.52 3.26
C HIS A 121 -5.06 3.76 1.75
N ALA A 122 -5.67 4.86 1.29
CA ALA A 122 -5.64 5.21 -0.12
C ALA A 122 -4.21 5.50 -0.59
N GLU A 123 -3.42 6.25 0.19
CA GLU A 123 -2.02 6.55 -0.12
C GLU A 123 -1.14 5.29 -0.09
N ALA A 124 -1.38 4.36 0.85
CA ALA A 124 -0.68 3.07 0.85
C ALA A 124 -1.01 2.23 -0.38
N LEU A 125 -2.28 2.20 -0.78
CA LEU A 125 -2.72 1.48 -1.97
C LEU A 125 -2.34 2.21 -3.27
N ASP A 126 -2.25 3.55 -3.29
CA ASP A 126 -1.64 4.31 -4.37
C ASP A 126 -0.20 3.85 -4.62
N MET A 127 0.58 3.66 -3.57
CA MET A 127 1.94 3.14 -3.68
C MET A 127 1.94 1.72 -4.27
N GLU A 128 0.97 0.89 -3.91
CA GLU A 128 0.84 -0.47 -4.44
C GLU A 128 0.28 -0.48 -5.88
N LEU A 129 -0.79 0.26 -6.16
CA LEU A 129 -1.50 0.23 -7.45
C LEU A 129 -0.95 1.23 -8.47
N LEU A 130 -0.63 2.45 -8.06
CA LEU A 130 -0.13 3.51 -8.95
C LEU A 130 1.40 3.59 -8.95
N GLY A 131 2.04 3.16 -7.89
CA GLY A 131 3.48 2.87 -7.89
C GLY A 131 3.81 1.78 -8.93
N PHE A 132 2.81 0.95 -9.29
CA PHE A 132 2.92 -0.10 -10.30
C PHE A 132 2.28 0.26 -11.65
N ASP A 133 1.36 1.25 -11.67
CA ASP A 133 0.67 1.71 -12.88
C ASP A 133 0.99 3.19 -13.24
N ALA A 134 2.02 3.78 -12.65
CA ALA A 134 2.75 4.79 -13.38
C ALA A 134 3.10 4.10 -14.71
N GLY A 135 2.34 4.41 -15.78
CA GLY A 135 2.41 3.77 -17.09
C GLY A 135 3.84 3.38 -17.47
N PRO A 136 4.11 2.50 -18.35
CA PRO A 136 5.36 1.76 -18.34
C PRO A 136 6.50 2.72 -17.98
N LEU A 137 7.19 2.52 -16.82
CA LEU A 137 8.48 3.16 -16.52
C LEU A 137 9.50 2.80 -17.65
N THR A 138 8.98 2.26 -18.75
CA THR A 138 9.59 2.12 -20.04
C THR A 138 10.02 3.45 -20.65
N SER A 139 9.62 4.59 -20.05
CA SER A 139 10.08 5.91 -20.47
C SER A 139 11.23 6.47 -19.61
N PHE A 140 11.54 5.90 -18.42
CA PHE A 140 12.69 6.38 -17.66
C PHE A 140 13.97 5.90 -18.33
N ASP A 141 14.75 6.85 -18.84
CA ASP A 141 16.02 6.52 -19.49
C ASP A 141 17.12 6.29 -18.44
N PHE A 142 17.25 5.03 -17.99
CA PHE A 142 18.36 4.63 -17.12
C PHE A 142 19.75 4.78 -17.75
N ARG A 143 19.86 5.14 -19.01
CA ARG A 143 21.17 5.34 -19.66
C ARG A 143 21.89 6.55 -19.11
N LEU A 144 21.14 7.63 -18.86
CA LEU A 144 21.68 8.87 -18.30
C LEU A 144 20.64 9.59 -17.45
N PHE A 145 20.92 9.79 -16.17
CA PHE A 145 20.05 10.53 -15.25
C PHE A 145 20.85 11.12 -14.08
N THR A 146 20.26 12.10 -13.41
CA THR A 146 20.83 12.70 -12.21
C THR A 146 19.97 12.35 -11.00
N TYR A 147 20.56 11.74 -9.98
CA TYR A 147 19.92 11.41 -8.72
C TYR A 147 20.83 11.90 -7.57
N ASP A 148 20.24 12.62 -6.61
CA ASP A 148 20.94 13.17 -5.45
C ASP A 148 22.24 13.88 -5.87
N GLU A 149 22.09 14.86 -6.79
CA GLU A 149 23.17 15.68 -7.37
C GLU A 149 24.29 14.89 -8.08
N THR A 150 24.07 13.58 -8.29
CA THR A 150 25.05 12.69 -8.94
C THR A 150 24.53 12.25 -10.30
N GLU A 151 25.35 12.45 -11.34
CA GLU A 151 25.07 11.96 -12.69
C GLU A 151 25.42 10.47 -12.78
N PHE A 152 24.48 9.68 -13.26
CA PHE A 152 24.62 8.28 -13.54
C PHE A 152 24.50 8.02 -15.03
N ALA A 153 25.51 7.34 -15.60
CA ALA A 153 25.49 6.89 -16.98
C ALA A 153 25.76 5.39 -17.04
N PHE A 154 24.84 4.60 -17.57
CA PHE A 154 24.92 3.15 -17.58
C PHE A 154 24.95 2.55 -19.00
N THR A 155 25.61 1.41 -19.12
CA THR A 155 25.60 0.59 -20.33
C THR A 155 24.31 -0.21 -20.45
N ALA A 156 23.97 -0.67 -21.65
CA ALA A 156 22.74 -1.43 -21.88
C ALA A 156 22.55 -2.66 -20.95
N PRO A 157 23.57 -3.47 -20.62
CA PRO A 157 23.40 -4.54 -19.61
C PRO A 157 23.11 -4.01 -18.20
N GLN A 158 23.71 -2.88 -17.80
CA GLN A 158 23.46 -2.27 -16.49
C GLN A 158 22.06 -1.68 -16.41
N VAL A 159 21.58 -1.06 -17.50
CA VAL A 159 20.18 -0.58 -17.64
C VAL A 159 19.21 -1.74 -17.46
N ARG A 160 19.39 -2.85 -18.20
CA ARG A 160 18.51 -4.03 -18.05
C ARG A 160 18.50 -4.60 -16.63
N ALA A 161 19.63 -4.53 -15.90
CA ALA A 161 19.68 -4.97 -14.52
C ALA A 161 18.81 -4.07 -13.60
N LEU A 162 18.87 -2.76 -13.80
CA LEU A 162 18.04 -1.81 -13.04
C LEU A 162 16.56 -1.97 -13.38
N GLU A 163 16.22 -2.11 -14.65
CA GLU A 163 14.86 -2.37 -15.15
C GLU A 163 14.29 -3.68 -14.57
N PHE A 164 15.07 -4.76 -14.60
CA PHE A 164 14.68 -6.04 -13.99
C PHE A 164 14.40 -5.89 -12.51
N MET A 165 15.31 -5.29 -11.76
CA MET A 165 15.15 -5.11 -10.31
C MET A 165 13.96 -4.20 -9.99
N LEU A 166 13.72 -3.17 -10.79
CA LEU A 166 12.56 -2.31 -10.63
C LEU A 166 11.25 -3.07 -10.91
N ALA A 167 11.20 -3.87 -11.97
CA ALA A 167 10.05 -4.73 -12.25
C ALA A 167 9.76 -5.68 -11.08
N ARG A 168 10.80 -6.35 -10.56
CA ARG A 168 10.65 -7.27 -9.41
C ARG A 168 10.24 -6.56 -8.12
N THR A 169 10.74 -5.33 -7.90
CA THR A 169 10.31 -4.49 -6.78
C THR A 169 8.81 -4.19 -6.88
N ARG A 170 8.32 -3.89 -8.06
CA ARG A 170 6.89 -3.69 -8.35
C ARG A 170 6.06 -4.95 -8.12
N ASP A 171 6.57 -6.11 -8.49
CA ASP A 171 5.92 -7.40 -8.23
C ASP A 171 5.89 -7.76 -6.73
N GLY A 172 6.31 -6.86 -5.82
CA GLY A 172 6.38 -7.09 -4.38
C GLY A 172 7.52 -8.02 -3.95
N VAL A 173 8.50 -8.26 -4.83
CA VAL A 173 9.67 -9.10 -4.57
C VAL A 173 10.95 -8.27 -4.74
N PRO A 174 11.21 -7.29 -3.86
CA PRO A 174 12.32 -6.34 -4.04
C PRO A 174 13.70 -6.98 -3.92
N ASP A 175 13.84 -8.00 -3.07
CA ASP A 175 15.10 -8.71 -2.88
C ASP A 175 15.33 -9.71 -4.02
N GLN A 176 16.44 -9.56 -4.74
CA GLN A 176 16.84 -10.42 -5.85
C GLN A 176 18.20 -11.03 -5.59
N HIS A 177 18.35 -12.31 -5.88
CA HIS A 177 19.67 -12.93 -5.87
C HIS A 177 20.48 -12.46 -7.09
N PHE A 178 21.79 -12.25 -6.93
CA PHE A 178 22.62 -11.72 -8.02
C PHE A 178 22.62 -12.60 -9.26
N LEU A 179 22.45 -13.92 -9.13
CA LEU A 179 22.36 -14.83 -10.28
C LEU A 179 21.11 -14.55 -11.12
N ASP A 180 19.98 -14.28 -10.49
CA ASP A 180 18.73 -13.97 -11.20
C ASP A 180 18.88 -12.66 -12.01
N ILE A 181 19.57 -11.67 -11.41
CA ILE A 181 19.86 -10.40 -12.08
C ILE A 181 20.79 -10.61 -13.28
N ILE A 182 21.87 -11.39 -13.11
CA ILE A 182 22.85 -11.68 -14.17
C ILE A 182 22.21 -12.47 -15.30
N ASP A 183 21.39 -13.46 -14.99
CA ASP A 183 20.65 -14.26 -15.98
C ASP A 183 19.67 -13.40 -16.77
N ALA A 184 18.88 -12.57 -16.09
CA ALA A 184 17.90 -11.67 -16.73
C ALA A 184 18.55 -10.70 -17.75
N VAL A 185 19.81 -10.30 -17.53
CA VAL A 185 20.51 -9.40 -18.47
C VAL A 185 21.34 -10.13 -19.52
N GLY A 186 21.42 -11.45 -19.47
CA GLY A 186 22.23 -12.27 -20.38
C GLY A 186 23.73 -11.95 -20.26
N SER A 187 24.23 -11.68 -19.05
CA SER A 187 25.62 -11.31 -18.83
C SER A 187 26.47 -12.52 -18.45
N ALA A 188 27.68 -12.62 -18.99
CA ALA A 188 28.69 -13.59 -18.59
C ALA A 188 29.37 -13.23 -17.23
N SER A 189 28.96 -12.16 -16.57
CA SER A 189 29.54 -11.72 -15.30
C SER A 189 29.23 -12.72 -14.19
N GLN A 190 30.22 -13.04 -13.37
CA GLN A 190 30.03 -13.95 -12.23
C GLN A 190 29.60 -13.24 -10.93
N ARG A 191 29.53 -11.91 -10.94
CA ARG A 191 29.18 -11.09 -9.76
C ARG A 191 28.52 -9.80 -10.23
N LEU A 192 27.57 -9.30 -9.45
CA LEU A 192 26.93 -8.01 -9.72
C LEU A 192 27.94 -6.83 -9.71
N SER A 193 28.92 -6.87 -8.81
CA SER A 193 30.01 -5.89 -8.75
C SER A 193 30.85 -5.87 -10.03
N SER A 194 30.96 -6.98 -10.77
CA SER A 194 31.67 -7.04 -12.06
C SER A 194 30.85 -6.36 -13.16
N LEU A 195 29.51 -6.50 -13.12
CA LEU A 195 28.61 -5.82 -14.06
C LEU A 195 28.71 -4.29 -13.91
N PHE A 196 28.85 -3.80 -12.66
CA PHE A 196 28.95 -2.37 -12.33
C PHE A 196 30.38 -1.90 -12.03
N SER A 197 31.43 -2.67 -12.36
CA SER A 197 32.81 -2.44 -11.92
C SER A 197 33.37 -1.06 -12.26
N ARG A 198 32.91 -0.43 -13.34
CA ARG A 198 33.33 0.91 -13.78
C ARG A 198 32.42 2.03 -13.27
N LYS A 199 31.50 1.74 -12.35
CA LYS A 199 30.51 2.66 -11.80
C LYS A 199 30.55 2.61 -10.27
N PRO A 200 31.53 3.24 -9.62
CA PRO A 200 31.74 3.11 -8.17
C PRO A 200 30.53 3.55 -7.34
N LEU A 201 29.68 4.42 -7.88
CA LEU A 201 28.51 4.95 -7.21
C LEU A 201 27.25 4.08 -7.35
N TRP A 202 27.31 2.95 -8.09
CA TRP A 202 26.17 2.05 -8.24
C TRP A 202 25.59 1.56 -6.88
N SER A 203 26.41 1.48 -5.84
CA SER A 203 26.02 1.09 -4.50
C SER A 203 25.09 2.11 -3.81
N ARG A 204 24.92 3.30 -4.38
CA ARG A 204 23.91 4.27 -3.95
C ARG A 204 22.50 3.88 -4.42
N LEU A 205 22.42 3.19 -5.54
CA LEU A 205 21.15 2.76 -6.15
C LEU A 205 20.76 1.33 -5.75
N LEU A 206 21.75 0.47 -5.45
CA LEU A 206 21.59 -0.94 -5.14
C LEU A 206 22.20 -1.25 -3.77
N LYS A 207 21.38 -1.77 -2.86
CA LYS A 207 21.80 -2.16 -1.51
C LYS A 207 21.88 -3.68 -1.38
N LYS A 208 22.73 -4.14 -0.48
CA LYS A 208 22.77 -5.55 -0.07
C LYS A 208 21.68 -5.81 0.94
N THR A 209 20.96 -6.91 0.76
CA THR A 209 19.95 -7.34 1.74
C THR A 209 20.65 -7.84 3.01
N ALA A 210 20.25 -7.28 4.16
CA ALA A 210 20.83 -7.66 5.45
C ALA A 210 20.63 -9.15 5.74
N GLY A 211 21.67 -9.82 6.22
CA GLY A 211 21.64 -11.24 6.57
C GLY A 211 21.58 -12.22 5.38
N ARG A 212 21.51 -11.75 4.14
CA ARG A 212 21.38 -12.59 2.93
C ARG A 212 22.54 -12.37 1.96
N ARG A 213 23.51 -13.26 1.95
CA ARG A 213 24.67 -13.15 1.05
C ARG A 213 24.27 -13.29 -0.41
N GLY A 214 24.68 -12.33 -1.25
CA GLY A 214 24.39 -12.33 -2.69
C GLY A 214 23.01 -11.80 -3.05
N TRP A 215 22.26 -11.28 -2.09
CA TRP A 215 20.96 -10.67 -2.33
C TRP A 215 21.05 -9.14 -2.34
N TYR A 216 20.30 -8.52 -3.25
CA TYR A 216 20.30 -7.08 -3.47
C TYR A 216 18.88 -6.58 -3.70
N HIS A 217 18.65 -5.32 -3.37
CA HIS A 217 17.43 -4.58 -3.71
C HIS A 217 17.79 -3.17 -4.19
N LEU A 218 16.87 -2.51 -4.85
CA LEU A 218 16.99 -1.08 -5.13
C LEU A 218 16.91 -0.31 -3.82
N ASP A 219 17.70 0.76 -3.71
CA ASP A 219 17.59 1.68 -2.56
C ASP A 219 16.17 2.24 -2.50
N PRO A 220 15.46 2.18 -1.35
CA PRO A 220 14.10 2.66 -1.22
C PRO A 220 13.94 4.15 -1.61
N ASP A 221 14.90 5.00 -1.23
CA ASP A 221 14.85 6.43 -1.55
C ASP A 221 15.01 6.65 -3.06
N PHE A 222 15.84 5.85 -3.71
CA PHE A 222 15.97 5.85 -5.17
C PHE A 222 14.68 5.39 -5.86
N VAL A 223 14.00 4.38 -5.35
CA VAL A 223 12.71 3.93 -5.88
C VAL A 223 11.65 5.04 -5.76
N ILE A 224 11.56 5.70 -4.60
CA ILE A 224 10.66 6.84 -4.39
C ILE A 224 10.97 7.96 -5.38
N TRP A 225 12.26 8.30 -5.55
CA TRP A 225 12.69 9.32 -6.51
C TRP A 225 12.33 8.94 -7.95
N LEU A 226 12.54 7.67 -8.36
CA LEU A 226 12.15 7.16 -9.69
C LEU A 226 10.67 7.38 -9.95
N ILE A 227 9.82 7.04 -8.99
CA ILE A 227 8.35 7.20 -9.10
C ILE A 227 7.97 8.67 -9.29
N ALA A 228 8.68 9.57 -8.60
CA ALA A 228 8.40 11.01 -8.67
C ALA A 228 8.89 11.67 -9.98
N ASN A 229 9.81 11.04 -10.73
CA ASN A 229 10.46 11.60 -11.92
C ASN A 229 10.24 10.78 -13.21
N SER A 230 9.28 9.86 -13.21
CA SER A 230 8.94 9.00 -14.35
C SER A 230 7.74 9.48 -15.14
#